data_be56d00f9b9914b5dc5c4ae7f95a7e3c
#
_entry.id   be56d00f9b9914b5dc5c4ae7f95a7e3c
#
_cell.length_a   1.000
_cell.length_b   1.000
_cell.length_c   1.000
_cell.angle_alpha   90.00
_cell.angle_beta   90.00
_cell.angle_gamma   90.00
#
_symmetry.space_group_name_H-M   'P 1'
#
loop_
_entity.id
_entity.type
_entity.pdbx_description
1 polymer ?
#
loop_
_entity_poly.entity_id
_entity_poly.type
_entity_poly.pdbx_seq_one_letter_code
_entity_poly.pdbx_strand_id
1 'polypeptide(L)'
;MCFGYDGEMSTKPRTVTFDGAPAPGVINFGVGQPSEDLLPVGLLRTATADFMATAQPLELNYGERQGDAGFRAALANVLTSAYEHPVNDDSLFVTGGNSQALDFICGQFASQGDNVFIEEPSYFLAHQIFADHGLSVVGIPVDEDGLIIEALVEKLRSHRPALLYTIPSYHNPGGQTLSAERRRAVAALSLEHDFLVVADEVYQLLHYFDKPPPAMGTMTGEGNILSLGSFSKIMAPGLRLGWIQTSGNLVEKLLGIGVINSGGSLNHFTSHVMRHAIDLGLQESWLRHLRETYRQRVETMDAALRRE
;
A
#
# COMPACT_ATOMS: atom_id res chain seq x y z
N MET A 1 -5.83 -22.23 -22.71
CA MET A 1 -4.79 -23.26 -22.60
C MET A 1 -4.56 -23.51 -21.12
N CYS A 2 -5.03 -24.64 -20.61
CA CYS A 2 -4.83 -25.04 -19.23
C CYS A 2 -3.35 -25.31 -18.99
N PHE A 3 -2.76 -24.68 -18.00
CA PHE A 3 -1.44 -25.06 -17.50
C PHE A 3 -1.56 -26.35 -16.72
N GLY A 4 -1.02 -27.46 -17.28
CA GLY A 4 -0.87 -28.71 -16.58
C GLY A 4 0.14 -28.57 -15.44
N TYR A 5 -0.28 -28.95 -14.25
CA TYR A 5 0.55 -29.14 -13.07
C TYR A 5 1.19 -30.53 -13.18
N ASP A 6 2.41 -30.63 -13.71
CA ASP A 6 3.25 -31.81 -13.53
C ASP A 6 4.28 -31.50 -12.45
N GLY A 7 4.18 -32.29 -11.38
CA GLY A 7 4.88 -32.08 -10.14
C GLY A 7 6.38 -32.37 -10.20
N GLU A 8 7.14 -31.32 -9.96
CA GLU A 8 8.36 -31.30 -9.14
C GLU A 8 8.48 -29.86 -8.64
N MET A 9 8.25 -29.66 -7.34
CA MET A 9 8.45 -28.36 -6.71
C MET A 9 9.94 -28.04 -6.75
N SER A 10 10.36 -27.23 -7.73
CA SER A 10 11.67 -26.59 -7.73
C SER A 10 11.73 -25.67 -6.50
N THR A 11 12.63 -25.98 -5.59
CA THR A 11 12.89 -25.22 -4.35
C THR A 11 13.58 -23.87 -4.58
N LYS A 12 13.67 -23.40 -5.82
CA LYS A 12 14.12 -22.05 -6.14
C LYS A 12 12.91 -21.19 -6.52
N PRO A 13 12.62 -20.08 -5.81
CA PRO A 13 11.58 -19.16 -6.21
C PRO A 13 11.91 -18.69 -7.63
N ARG A 14 10.95 -18.85 -8.56
CA ARG A 14 11.04 -18.20 -9.87
C ARG A 14 10.97 -16.70 -9.60
N THR A 15 12.11 -16.02 -9.73
CA THR A 15 12.16 -14.57 -9.73
C THR A 15 11.33 -14.09 -10.91
N VAL A 16 10.14 -13.55 -10.62
CA VAL A 16 9.40 -12.78 -11.62
C VAL A 16 10.13 -11.44 -11.72
N THR A 17 11.07 -11.36 -12.62
CA THR A 17 11.74 -10.09 -12.92
C THR A 17 10.77 -9.24 -13.74
N PHE A 18 10.52 -8.01 -13.27
CA PHE A 18 9.84 -6.98 -14.04
C PHE A 18 10.74 -6.40 -15.16
N ASP A 19 11.78 -7.12 -15.51
CA ASP A 19 12.83 -6.71 -16.45
C ASP A 19 12.38 -6.96 -17.89
N GLY A 20 12.01 -5.88 -18.55
CA GLY A 20 11.95 -5.82 -19.98
C GLY A 20 10.66 -5.20 -20.53
N ALA A 21 10.82 -4.26 -21.43
CA ALA A 21 9.74 -3.86 -22.33
C ALA A 21 9.22 -5.11 -23.08
N PRO A 22 7.91 -5.24 -23.28
CA PRO A 22 7.36 -6.36 -24.04
C PRO A 22 7.98 -6.42 -25.43
N ALA A 23 8.14 -7.62 -25.98
CA ALA A 23 8.63 -7.74 -27.36
C ALA A 23 7.74 -6.93 -28.32
N PRO A 24 8.31 -6.38 -29.42
CA PRO A 24 7.53 -5.59 -30.37
C PRO A 24 6.28 -6.36 -30.84
N GLY A 25 5.12 -5.71 -30.80
CA GLY A 25 3.83 -6.30 -31.18
C GLY A 25 3.12 -7.13 -30.10
N VAL A 26 3.71 -7.27 -28.90
CA VAL A 26 3.06 -7.93 -27.77
C VAL A 26 2.33 -6.92 -26.90
N ILE A 27 1.03 -7.13 -26.68
CA ILE A 27 0.23 -6.40 -25.71
C ILE A 27 0.40 -7.12 -24.35
N ASN A 28 1.07 -6.47 -23.40
CA ASN A 28 1.37 -7.07 -22.11
C ASN A 28 0.29 -6.73 -21.06
N PHE A 29 -0.48 -7.72 -20.64
CA PHE A 29 -1.44 -7.62 -19.54
C PHE A 29 -0.90 -8.18 -18.20
N GLY A 30 0.37 -8.62 -18.15
CA GLY A 30 0.97 -9.26 -16.98
C GLY A 30 1.51 -8.29 -15.93
N VAL A 31 1.58 -6.99 -16.22
CA VAL A 31 2.20 -5.99 -15.33
C VAL A 31 1.22 -4.90 -14.97
N GLY A 32 0.84 -4.82 -13.68
CA GLY A 32 -0.06 -3.81 -13.14
C GLY A 32 0.67 -2.50 -12.76
N GLN A 33 1.20 -1.77 -13.73
CA GLN A 33 1.85 -0.48 -13.51
C GLN A 33 1.29 0.60 -14.46
N PRO A 34 1.40 1.90 -14.12
CA PRO A 34 1.02 2.97 -15.02
C PRO A 34 1.76 2.86 -16.35
N SER A 35 1.07 3.12 -17.45
CA SER A 35 1.69 3.26 -18.77
C SER A 35 2.59 4.50 -18.82
N GLU A 36 3.54 4.55 -19.76
CA GLU A 36 4.53 5.63 -19.83
C GLU A 36 3.89 7.03 -19.96
N ASP A 37 2.78 7.13 -20.71
CA ASP A 37 1.99 8.36 -20.85
C ASP A 37 1.28 8.81 -19.57
N LEU A 38 1.17 7.93 -18.58
CA LEU A 38 0.64 8.20 -17.24
C LEU A 38 1.74 8.32 -16.18
N LEU A 39 2.96 8.68 -16.56
CA LEU A 39 4.03 9.03 -15.65
C LEU A 39 4.26 10.55 -15.66
N PRO A 40 4.08 11.26 -14.53
CA PRO A 40 3.97 12.72 -14.48
C PRO A 40 5.33 13.44 -14.51
N VAL A 41 6.17 13.18 -15.52
CA VAL A 41 7.53 13.74 -15.62
C VAL A 41 7.54 15.26 -15.57
N GLY A 42 6.62 15.94 -16.29
CA GLY A 42 6.51 17.38 -16.33
C GLY A 42 6.15 17.98 -14.98
N LEU A 43 5.20 17.37 -14.29
CA LEU A 43 4.74 17.74 -12.96
C LEU A 43 5.87 17.60 -11.92
N LEU A 44 6.56 16.47 -11.93
CA LEU A 44 7.68 16.21 -11.02
C LEU A 44 8.85 17.17 -11.27
N ARG A 45 9.09 17.55 -12.54
CA ARG A 45 10.07 18.58 -12.87
C ARG A 45 9.71 19.93 -12.25
N THR A 46 8.43 20.33 -12.34
CA THR A 46 7.95 21.59 -11.73
C THR A 46 8.11 21.57 -10.21
N ALA A 47 7.64 20.51 -9.55
CA ALA A 47 7.76 20.39 -8.09
C ALA A 47 9.21 20.33 -7.61
N THR A 48 10.09 19.64 -8.34
CA THR A 48 11.53 19.60 -8.03
C THR A 48 12.19 20.98 -8.20
N ALA A 49 11.84 21.70 -9.28
CA ALA A 49 12.38 23.04 -9.51
C ALA A 49 11.93 24.02 -8.42
N ASP A 50 10.67 23.96 -8.01
CA ASP A 50 10.12 24.80 -6.94
C ASP A 50 10.79 24.50 -5.60
N PHE A 51 10.95 23.22 -5.22
CA PHE A 51 11.72 22.83 -4.05
C PHE A 51 13.15 23.37 -4.10
N MET A 52 13.89 23.09 -5.19
CA MET A 52 15.30 23.47 -5.30
C MET A 52 15.52 24.98 -5.34
N ALA A 53 14.52 25.78 -5.76
CA ALA A 53 14.60 27.24 -5.75
C ALA A 53 14.59 27.82 -4.32
N THR A 54 14.03 27.11 -3.35
CA THR A 54 13.88 27.55 -1.96
C THR A 54 14.63 26.71 -0.94
N ALA A 55 15.18 25.56 -1.37
CA ALA A 55 15.83 24.59 -0.51
C ALA A 55 16.98 25.18 0.30
N GLN A 56 17.00 24.88 1.59
CA GLN A 56 18.10 25.19 2.48
C GLN A 56 19.07 24.01 2.58
N PRO A 57 20.37 24.23 2.83
CA PRO A 57 21.35 23.14 2.92
C PRO A 57 20.97 22.05 3.91
N LEU A 58 20.28 22.39 5.00
CA LEU A 58 19.86 21.45 6.02
C LEU A 58 18.79 20.45 5.53
N GLU A 59 17.99 20.83 4.53
CA GLU A 59 16.97 19.95 3.92
C GLU A 59 17.60 18.87 3.03
N LEU A 60 18.90 18.93 2.78
CA LEU A 60 19.67 17.90 2.09
C LEU A 60 20.52 17.03 3.05
N ASN A 61 20.33 17.20 4.35
CA ASN A 61 20.97 16.39 5.38
C ASN A 61 20.09 15.18 5.74
N TYR A 62 20.48 14.42 6.77
CA TYR A 62 19.63 13.34 7.31
C TYR A 62 18.30 13.90 7.80
N GLY A 63 17.20 13.21 7.43
CA GLY A 63 15.84 13.59 7.80
C GLY A 63 15.42 13.11 9.19
N GLU A 64 14.25 13.56 9.62
CA GLU A 64 13.59 13.08 10.83
C GLU A 64 13.28 11.59 10.72
N ARG A 65 13.36 10.86 11.85
CA ARG A 65 13.14 9.40 11.88
C ARG A 65 11.75 8.97 11.38
N GLN A 66 10.72 9.75 11.68
CA GLN A 66 9.34 9.49 11.26
C GLN A 66 9.04 9.94 9.83
N GLY A 67 9.92 10.74 9.24
CA GLY A 67 9.74 11.44 7.96
C GLY A 67 9.60 12.93 8.14
N ASP A 68 9.87 13.70 7.09
CA ASP A 68 9.78 15.16 7.09
C ASP A 68 8.44 15.65 7.62
N ALA A 69 8.46 16.50 8.66
CA ALA A 69 7.24 16.99 9.32
C ALA A 69 6.36 17.80 8.36
N GLY A 70 6.96 18.62 7.49
CA GLY A 70 6.22 19.38 6.49
C GLY A 70 5.51 18.50 5.47
N PHE A 71 6.19 17.44 5.02
CA PHE A 71 5.56 16.46 4.13
C PHE A 71 4.44 15.70 4.83
N ARG A 72 4.65 15.26 6.08
CA ARG A 72 3.61 14.55 6.87
C ARG A 72 2.37 15.43 7.06
N ALA A 73 2.55 16.71 7.37
CA ALA A 73 1.45 17.66 7.50
C ALA A 73 0.70 17.88 6.17
N ALA A 74 1.41 18.06 5.06
CA ALA A 74 0.79 18.17 3.74
C ALA A 74 0.02 16.89 3.36
N LEU A 75 0.61 15.72 3.59
CA LEU A 75 -0.04 14.42 3.36
C LEU A 75 -1.27 14.23 4.26
N ALA A 76 -1.20 14.59 5.54
CA ALA A 76 -2.33 14.53 6.46
C ALA A 76 -3.54 15.35 5.97
N ASN A 77 -3.29 16.53 5.42
CA ASN A 77 -4.34 17.36 4.81
C ASN A 77 -4.97 16.68 3.59
N VAL A 78 -4.15 16.09 2.71
CA VAL A 78 -4.64 15.33 1.54
C VAL A 78 -5.52 14.15 1.99
N LEU A 79 -5.05 13.38 2.98
CA LEU A 79 -5.79 12.21 3.48
C LEU A 79 -7.06 12.63 4.24
N THR A 80 -7.02 13.70 5.04
CA THR A 80 -8.20 14.26 5.72
C THR A 80 -9.28 14.63 4.72
N SER A 81 -8.90 15.31 3.63
CA SER A 81 -9.84 15.67 2.57
C SER A 81 -10.39 14.44 1.83
N ALA A 82 -9.54 13.48 1.52
CA ALA A 82 -9.92 12.28 0.76
C ALA A 82 -10.81 11.31 1.55
N TYR A 83 -10.52 11.15 2.84
CA TYR A 83 -11.24 10.24 3.74
C TYR A 83 -12.45 10.88 4.41
N GLU A 84 -12.60 12.21 4.32
CA GLU A 84 -13.62 12.98 5.05
C GLU A 84 -13.56 12.71 6.57
N HIS A 85 -12.35 12.42 7.05
CA HIS A 85 -12.04 12.08 8.42
C HIS A 85 -10.69 12.69 8.82
N PRO A 86 -10.56 13.31 10.01
CA PRO A 86 -9.30 13.91 10.44
C PRO A 86 -8.16 12.90 10.49
N VAL A 87 -7.04 13.23 9.84
CA VAL A 87 -5.77 12.50 9.91
C VAL A 87 -4.74 13.38 10.58
N ASN A 88 -4.13 12.88 11.65
CA ASN A 88 -3.06 13.58 12.37
C ASN A 88 -1.72 13.22 11.70
N ASP A 89 -0.88 14.21 11.43
CA ASP A 89 0.47 14.02 10.88
C ASP A 89 1.39 13.20 11.81
N ASP A 90 1.17 13.23 13.11
CA ASP A 90 1.88 12.38 14.08
C ASP A 90 1.50 10.89 13.98
N SER A 91 0.37 10.56 13.34
CA SER A 91 -0.03 9.17 13.04
C SER A 91 0.61 8.61 11.77
N LEU A 92 1.35 9.43 11.01
CA LEU A 92 1.97 9.07 9.74
C LEU A 92 3.46 8.77 9.91
N PHE A 93 3.90 7.65 9.36
CA PHE A 93 5.31 7.23 9.29
C PHE A 93 5.71 7.03 7.83
N VAL A 94 6.72 7.77 7.35
CA VAL A 94 7.14 7.77 5.94
C VAL A 94 7.96 6.53 5.62
N THR A 95 7.69 5.92 4.46
CA THR A 95 8.34 4.69 3.99
C THR A 95 8.79 4.78 2.54
N GLY A 96 9.64 3.85 2.12
CA GLY A 96 10.06 3.65 0.72
C GLY A 96 9.01 2.94 -0.15
N GLY A 97 7.71 3.15 0.13
CA GLY A 97 6.57 2.47 -0.48
C GLY A 97 6.14 1.23 0.32
N ASN A 98 5.00 0.62 -0.09
CA ASN A 98 4.35 -0.43 0.71
C ASN A 98 5.19 -1.71 0.86
N SER A 99 6.03 -2.07 -0.11
CA SER A 99 6.91 -3.24 0.03
C SER A 99 7.91 -3.09 1.18
N GLN A 100 8.52 -1.89 1.33
CA GLN A 100 9.39 -1.62 2.46
C GLN A 100 8.60 -1.46 3.77
N ALA A 101 7.42 -0.84 3.72
CA ALA A 101 6.55 -0.78 4.89
C ALA A 101 6.24 -2.19 5.41
N LEU A 102 5.90 -3.12 4.52
CA LEU A 102 5.62 -4.51 4.86
C LEU A 102 6.86 -5.23 5.43
N ASP A 103 8.03 -5.02 4.82
CA ASP A 103 9.31 -5.55 5.31
C ASP A 103 9.60 -5.05 6.74
N PHE A 104 9.46 -3.76 7.00
CA PHE A 104 9.61 -3.18 8.33
C PHE A 104 8.63 -3.75 9.36
N ILE A 105 7.36 -3.92 8.96
CA ILE A 105 6.32 -4.47 9.82
C ILE A 105 6.66 -5.93 10.17
N CYS A 106 7.01 -6.75 9.18
CA CYS A 106 7.41 -8.13 9.43
C CYS A 106 8.61 -8.22 10.39
N GLY A 107 9.66 -7.42 10.15
CA GLY A 107 10.85 -7.43 11.00
C GLY A 107 10.65 -6.87 12.40
N GLN A 108 9.70 -5.95 12.59
CA GLN A 108 9.48 -5.27 13.87
C GLN A 108 8.43 -5.96 14.74
N PHE A 109 7.41 -6.58 14.15
CA PHE A 109 6.23 -7.04 14.86
C PHE A 109 6.00 -8.56 14.77
N ALA A 110 6.80 -9.28 14.00
CA ALA A 110 6.71 -10.72 13.91
C ALA A 110 8.08 -11.38 14.13
N SER A 111 8.06 -12.64 14.52
CA SER A 111 9.23 -13.50 14.70
C SER A 111 9.20 -14.65 13.71
N GLN A 112 10.37 -15.21 13.39
CA GLN A 112 10.45 -16.39 12.56
C GLN A 112 9.57 -17.51 13.11
N GLY A 113 8.72 -18.08 12.24
CA GLY A 113 7.77 -19.14 12.59
C GLY A 113 6.38 -18.62 12.97
N ASP A 114 6.20 -17.31 13.20
CA ASP A 114 4.87 -16.74 13.44
C ASP A 114 3.95 -16.89 12.22
N ASN A 115 2.64 -16.97 12.49
CA ASN A 115 1.65 -17.01 11.42
C ASN A 115 1.34 -15.60 10.93
N VAL A 116 1.22 -15.46 9.61
CA VAL A 116 0.57 -14.33 8.95
C VAL A 116 -0.68 -14.82 8.23
N PHE A 117 -1.83 -14.25 8.57
CA PHE A 117 -3.07 -14.48 7.84
C PHE A 117 -3.10 -13.59 6.61
N ILE A 118 -3.59 -14.13 5.49
CA ILE A 118 -3.65 -13.41 4.21
C ILE A 118 -4.92 -13.82 3.46
N GLU A 119 -5.51 -12.90 2.74
CA GLU A 119 -6.61 -13.23 1.81
C GLU A 119 -6.16 -14.26 0.77
N GLU A 120 -7.04 -15.19 0.39
CA GLU A 120 -6.73 -16.21 -0.62
C GLU A 120 -7.79 -16.20 -1.73
N PRO A 121 -7.40 -15.80 -2.97
CA PRO A 121 -6.06 -15.39 -3.43
C PRO A 121 -5.62 -14.01 -2.91
N SER A 122 -4.33 -13.67 -2.99
CA SER A 122 -3.80 -12.36 -2.60
C SER A 122 -2.61 -11.92 -3.46
N TYR A 123 -2.03 -10.76 -3.14
CA TYR A 123 -0.88 -10.20 -3.83
C TYR A 123 0.36 -11.09 -3.66
N PHE A 124 0.77 -11.73 -4.75
CA PHE A 124 1.79 -12.79 -4.73
C PHE A 124 3.18 -12.33 -4.24
N LEU A 125 3.55 -11.04 -4.42
CA LEU A 125 4.84 -10.54 -3.94
C LEU A 125 4.88 -10.34 -2.42
N ALA A 126 3.73 -10.22 -1.75
CA ALA A 126 3.69 -10.19 -0.30
C ALA A 126 4.15 -11.53 0.29
N HIS A 127 3.83 -12.65 -0.35
CA HIS A 127 4.30 -13.98 0.07
C HIS A 127 5.82 -14.09 0.12
N GLN A 128 6.54 -13.44 -0.82
CA GLN A 128 8.00 -13.44 -0.82
C GLN A 128 8.54 -12.69 0.40
N ILE A 129 7.95 -11.52 0.73
CA ILE A 129 8.37 -10.73 1.91
C ILE A 129 8.14 -11.55 3.19
N PHE A 130 6.98 -12.22 3.32
CA PHE A 130 6.71 -13.09 4.47
C PHE A 130 7.72 -14.24 4.56
N ALA A 131 8.05 -14.86 3.43
CA ALA A 131 9.04 -15.94 3.37
C ALA A 131 10.45 -15.46 3.75
N ASP A 132 10.86 -14.25 3.34
CA ASP A 132 12.16 -13.65 3.68
C ASP A 132 12.31 -13.45 5.20
N HIS A 133 11.19 -13.23 5.92
CA HIS A 133 11.13 -13.13 7.39
C HIS A 133 10.84 -14.49 8.08
N GLY A 134 10.70 -15.57 7.31
CA GLY A 134 10.42 -16.92 7.85
C GLY A 134 9.05 -17.08 8.46
N LEU A 135 8.06 -16.30 8.00
CA LEU A 135 6.67 -16.35 8.49
C LEU A 135 5.89 -17.47 7.79
N SER A 136 4.94 -18.05 8.53
CA SER A 136 4.05 -19.10 8.04
C SER A 136 2.73 -18.49 7.53
N VAL A 137 2.46 -18.64 6.24
CA VAL A 137 1.25 -18.08 5.61
C VAL A 137 0.05 -18.99 5.82
N VAL A 138 -1.08 -18.41 6.26
CA VAL A 138 -2.38 -19.07 6.42
C VAL A 138 -3.43 -18.31 5.62
N GLY A 139 -4.01 -18.97 4.61
CA GLY A 139 -5.03 -18.38 3.73
C GLY A 139 -6.38 -18.23 4.42
N ILE A 140 -7.03 -17.10 4.20
CA ILE A 140 -8.42 -16.80 4.59
C ILE A 140 -9.22 -16.61 3.30
N PRO A 141 -10.28 -17.38 3.06
CA PRO A 141 -11.08 -17.25 1.84
C PRO A 141 -11.77 -15.89 1.75
N VAL A 142 -12.04 -15.49 0.51
CA VAL A 142 -12.74 -14.26 0.16
C VAL A 142 -13.99 -14.54 -0.67
N ASP A 143 -14.94 -13.62 -0.64
CA ASP A 143 -16.11 -13.59 -1.51
C ASP A 143 -16.24 -12.20 -2.19
N GLU A 144 -17.40 -11.87 -2.72
CA GLU A 144 -17.68 -10.58 -3.39
C GLU A 144 -17.52 -9.36 -2.48
N ASP A 145 -17.72 -9.52 -1.16
CA ASP A 145 -17.54 -8.50 -0.12
C ASP A 145 -16.16 -8.52 0.56
N GLY A 146 -15.21 -9.27 0.01
CA GLY A 146 -13.83 -9.40 0.51
C GLY A 146 -13.64 -10.56 1.50
N LEU A 147 -12.74 -10.41 2.47
CA LEU A 147 -12.39 -11.42 3.46
C LEU A 147 -13.63 -11.90 4.26
N ILE A 148 -13.85 -13.23 4.32
CA ILE A 148 -14.97 -13.85 5.02
C ILE A 148 -14.69 -13.90 6.52
N ILE A 149 -15.48 -13.17 7.31
CA ILE A 149 -15.27 -13.02 8.76
C ILE A 149 -15.43 -14.34 9.50
N GLU A 150 -16.40 -15.17 9.14
CA GLU A 150 -16.64 -16.49 9.75
C GLU A 150 -15.43 -17.42 9.55
N ALA A 151 -14.80 -17.36 8.39
CA ALA A 151 -13.59 -18.12 8.10
C ALA A 151 -12.39 -17.59 8.91
N LEU A 152 -12.25 -16.27 9.07
CA LEU A 152 -11.25 -15.67 9.95
C LEU A 152 -11.43 -16.15 11.40
N VAL A 153 -12.65 -16.06 11.94
CA VAL A 153 -12.97 -16.51 13.31
C VAL A 153 -12.67 -18.00 13.48
N GLU A 154 -12.99 -18.85 12.50
CA GLU A 154 -12.67 -20.28 12.57
C GLU A 154 -11.16 -20.54 12.59
N LYS A 155 -10.38 -19.81 11.78
CA LYS A 155 -8.92 -19.93 11.79
C LYS A 155 -8.29 -19.44 13.11
N LEU A 156 -8.86 -18.39 13.73
CA LEU A 156 -8.40 -17.86 15.03
C LEU A 156 -8.59 -18.87 16.19
N ARG A 157 -9.46 -19.87 16.05
CA ARG A 157 -9.60 -20.94 17.06
C ARG A 157 -8.37 -21.87 17.13
N SER A 158 -7.68 -22.05 16.01
CA SER A 158 -6.57 -23.01 15.90
C SER A 158 -5.20 -22.36 15.67
N HIS A 159 -5.16 -21.10 15.26
CA HIS A 159 -3.93 -20.37 14.96
C HIS A 159 -3.93 -19.03 15.69
N ARG A 160 -2.73 -18.56 16.03
CA ARG A 160 -2.50 -17.21 16.53
C ARG A 160 -1.66 -16.45 15.53
N PRO A 161 -2.24 -15.56 14.71
CA PRO A 161 -1.45 -14.76 13.78
C PRO A 161 -0.75 -13.61 14.53
N ALA A 162 0.48 -13.29 14.15
CA ALA A 162 1.10 -12.01 14.49
C ALA A 162 0.50 -10.90 13.62
N LEU A 163 0.25 -11.20 12.34
CA LEU A 163 -0.23 -10.26 11.34
C LEU A 163 -1.42 -10.84 10.57
N LEU A 164 -2.38 -9.98 10.21
CA LEU A 164 -3.34 -10.18 9.14
C LEU A 164 -3.04 -9.18 8.03
N TYR A 165 -2.65 -9.63 6.84
CA TYR A 165 -2.46 -8.80 5.66
C TYR A 165 -3.72 -8.83 4.80
N THR A 166 -4.25 -7.66 4.46
CA THR A 166 -5.45 -7.50 3.61
C THR A 166 -5.28 -6.33 2.64
N ILE A 167 -5.90 -6.44 1.45
CA ILE A 167 -6.03 -5.35 0.48
C ILE A 167 -7.50 -4.93 0.44
N PRO A 168 -7.95 -4.04 1.35
CA PRO A 168 -9.37 -3.84 1.61
C PRO A 168 -10.12 -3.09 0.51
N SER A 169 -9.44 -2.47 -0.45
CA SER A 169 -10.06 -1.73 -1.55
C SER A 169 -9.51 -2.16 -2.88
N TYR A 170 -10.40 -2.57 -3.79
CA TYR A 170 -10.04 -2.99 -5.16
C TYR A 170 -8.95 -4.06 -5.15
N HIS A 171 -9.22 -5.13 -4.41
CA HIS A 171 -8.30 -6.20 -4.09
C HIS A 171 -7.51 -6.72 -5.30
N ASN A 172 -6.22 -6.96 -5.12
CA ASN A 172 -5.36 -7.58 -6.12
C ASN A 172 -5.04 -9.03 -5.72
N PRO A 173 -5.51 -10.06 -6.50
CA PRO A 173 -6.01 -9.97 -7.87
C PRO A 173 -7.55 -9.96 -8.02
N GLY A 174 -8.33 -10.13 -6.95
CA GLY A 174 -9.75 -10.48 -7.03
C GLY A 174 -10.69 -9.33 -7.45
N GLY A 175 -10.29 -8.06 -7.28
CA GLY A 175 -11.09 -6.88 -7.61
C GLY A 175 -12.18 -6.50 -6.58
N GLN A 176 -12.50 -7.38 -5.61
CA GLN A 176 -13.49 -7.12 -4.57
C GLN A 176 -13.05 -5.99 -3.63
N THR A 177 -14.00 -5.44 -2.90
CA THR A 177 -13.76 -4.41 -1.88
C THR A 177 -14.38 -4.86 -0.56
N LEU A 178 -13.55 -4.91 0.48
CA LEU A 178 -13.98 -5.28 1.83
C LEU A 178 -15.03 -4.29 2.34
N SER A 179 -16.21 -4.78 2.69
CA SER A 179 -17.33 -3.94 3.11
C SER A 179 -17.02 -3.20 4.42
N ALA A 180 -17.71 -2.07 4.65
CA ALA A 180 -17.52 -1.28 5.87
C ALA A 180 -17.81 -2.07 7.15
N GLU A 181 -18.75 -3.01 7.10
CA GLU A 181 -19.08 -3.89 8.22
C GLU A 181 -17.92 -4.84 8.53
N ARG A 182 -17.38 -5.50 7.49
CA ARG A 182 -16.24 -6.42 7.64
C ARG A 182 -14.97 -5.71 8.07
N ARG A 183 -14.73 -4.45 7.62
CA ARG A 183 -13.59 -3.64 8.13
C ARG A 183 -13.67 -3.45 9.64
N ARG A 184 -14.86 -3.10 10.17
CA ARG A 184 -15.08 -2.97 11.62
C ARG A 184 -14.92 -4.30 12.34
N ALA A 185 -15.43 -5.39 11.77
CA ALA A 185 -15.28 -6.72 12.36
C ALA A 185 -13.80 -7.15 12.45
N VAL A 186 -13.01 -6.93 11.39
CA VAL A 186 -11.56 -7.18 11.40
C VAL A 186 -10.85 -6.33 12.45
N ALA A 187 -11.19 -5.03 12.56
CA ALA A 187 -10.62 -4.14 13.57
C ALA A 187 -10.94 -4.64 15.00
N ALA A 188 -12.18 -5.01 15.29
CA ALA A 188 -12.58 -5.55 16.59
C ALA A 188 -11.86 -6.87 16.92
N LEU A 189 -11.80 -7.81 15.98
CA LEU A 189 -11.09 -9.08 16.15
C LEU A 189 -9.59 -8.90 16.39
N SER A 190 -8.98 -7.86 15.82
CA SER A 190 -7.55 -7.55 16.06
C SER A 190 -7.26 -7.21 17.52
N LEU A 191 -8.19 -6.53 18.20
CA LEU A 191 -8.08 -6.24 19.62
C LEU A 191 -8.39 -7.47 20.48
N GLU A 192 -9.44 -8.23 20.12
CA GLU A 192 -9.86 -9.42 20.87
C GLU A 192 -8.81 -10.52 20.89
N HIS A 193 -8.12 -10.70 19.75
CA HIS A 193 -7.14 -11.79 19.56
C HIS A 193 -5.68 -11.32 19.53
N ASP A 194 -5.42 -10.04 19.79
CA ASP A 194 -4.10 -9.42 19.89
C ASP A 194 -3.19 -9.68 18.66
N PHE A 195 -3.70 -9.38 17.46
CA PHE A 195 -2.92 -9.38 16.23
C PHE A 195 -2.93 -8.01 15.54
N LEU A 196 -1.95 -7.75 14.66
CA LEU A 196 -1.90 -6.53 13.88
C LEU A 196 -2.57 -6.72 12.52
N VAL A 197 -3.38 -5.74 12.10
CA VAL A 197 -3.94 -5.66 10.75
C VAL A 197 -3.05 -4.80 9.88
N VAL A 198 -2.48 -5.37 8.85
CA VAL A 198 -1.73 -4.67 7.81
C VAL A 198 -2.66 -4.45 6.62
N ALA A 199 -3.27 -3.27 6.56
CA ALA A 199 -4.19 -2.89 5.49
C ALA A 199 -3.43 -2.22 4.35
N ASP A 200 -3.22 -2.92 3.24
CA ASP A 200 -2.58 -2.39 2.05
C ASP A 200 -3.58 -1.59 1.21
N GLU A 201 -3.67 -0.30 1.48
CA GLU A 201 -4.67 0.62 0.91
C GLU A 201 -4.13 1.41 -0.30
N VAL A 202 -3.20 0.82 -1.05
CA VAL A 202 -2.55 1.45 -2.20
C VAL A 202 -3.51 1.94 -3.28
N TYR A 203 -4.70 1.37 -3.36
CA TYR A 203 -5.76 1.72 -4.31
C TYR A 203 -6.88 2.58 -3.72
N GLN A 204 -6.92 2.81 -2.41
CA GLN A 204 -8.00 3.54 -1.73
C GLN A 204 -8.31 4.89 -2.37
N LEU A 205 -7.29 5.63 -2.79
CA LEU A 205 -7.43 6.93 -3.43
C LEU A 205 -7.67 6.87 -4.95
N LEU A 206 -7.62 5.69 -5.57
CA LEU A 206 -7.69 5.53 -7.02
C LEU A 206 -9.08 5.09 -7.54
N HIS A 207 -10.14 5.42 -6.81
CA HIS A 207 -11.50 5.14 -7.26
C HIS A 207 -11.87 5.99 -8.49
N TYR A 208 -12.47 5.39 -9.48
CA TYR A 208 -12.95 6.07 -10.69
C TYR A 208 -14.44 5.82 -11.00
N PHE A 209 -15.12 5.10 -10.13
CA PHE A 209 -16.58 4.99 -10.01
C PHE A 209 -17.00 5.43 -8.61
N ASP A 210 -17.69 4.59 -7.87
CA ASP A 210 -18.11 4.90 -6.50
C ASP A 210 -16.93 4.94 -5.53
N LYS A 211 -17.03 5.79 -4.51
CA LYS A 211 -16.04 5.81 -3.42
C LYS A 211 -16.08 4.48 -2.67
N PRO A 212 -14.90 3.92 -2.33
CA PRO A 212 -14.85 2.74 -1.48
C PRO A 212 -15.29 3.09 -0.05
N PRO A 213 -15.58 2.09 0.80
CA PRO A 213 -15.77 2.31 2.24
C PRO A 213 -14.61 3.10 2.86
N PRO A 214 -14.82 3.74 4.03
CA PRO A 214 -13.77 4.49 4.71
C PRO A 214 -12.50 3.66 4.87
N ALA A 215 -11.34 4.29 4.64
CA ALA A 215 -10.04 3.64 4.78
C ALA A 215 -9.87 3.05 6.19
N MET A 216 -9.22 1.89 6.30
CA MET A 216 -8.91 1.32 7.61
C MET A 216 -7.97 2.21 8.44
N GLY A 217 -7.20 3.08 7.78
CA GLY A 217 -6.45 4.15 8.44
C GLY A 217 -7.30 5.08 9.30
N THR A 218 -8.61 5.22 9.03
CA THR A 218 -9.53 6.00 9.87
C THR A 218 -9.94 5.27 11.16
N MET A 219 -9.61 3.98 11.28
CA MET A 219 -9.99 3.09 12.40
C MET A 219 -8.81 2.74 13.30
N THR A 220 -7.70 3.48 13.25
CA THR A 220 -6.49 3.19 14.06
C THR A 220 -6.71 3.30 15.57
N GLY A 221 -7.81 3.93 16.02
CA GLY A 221 -8.27 3.94 17.40
C GLY A 221 -9.24 2.80 17.78
N GLU A 222 -9.73 2.05 16.77
CA GLU A 222 -10.73 0.99 16.93
C GLU A 222 -10.13 -0.42 16.76
N GLY A 223 -8.84 -0.51 16.42
CA GLY A 223 -8.13 -1.76 16.18
C GLY A 223 -6.61 -1.59 16.15
N ASN A 224 -5.90 -2.70 16.15
CA ASN A 224 -4.44 -2.73 15.97
C ASN A 224 -4.08 -2.61 14.49
N ILE A 225 -4.27 -1.43 13.89
CA ILE A 225 -4.22 -1.21 12.44
C ILE A 225 -2.94 -0.47 12.03
N LEU A 226 -2.29 -1.01 11.00
CA LEU A 226 -1.22 -0.38 10.21
C LEU A 226 -1.75 -0.23 8.78
N SER A 227 -2.26 0.97 8.43
CA SER A 227 -2.75 1.28 7.08
C SER A 227 -1.59 1.75 6.21
N LEU A 228 -1.36 1.07 5.10
CA LEU A 228 -0.26 1.36 4.17
C LEU A 228 -0.79 2.15 2.97
N GLY A 229 -0.18 3.27 2.68
CA GLY A 229 -0.45 4.05 1.49
C GLY A 229 0.81 4.30 0.66
N SER A 230 0.65 4.54 -0.64
CA SER A 230 1.78 4.73 -1.55
C SER A 230 1.47 5.67 -2.70
N PHE A 231 2.46 6.45 -3.10
CA PHE A 231 2.40 7.23 -4.34
C PHE A 231 2.62 6.39 -5.61
N SER A 232 2.94 5.10 -5.48
CA SER A 232 3.25 4.24 -6.63
C SER A 232 2.11 4.14 -7.66
N LYS A 233 0.85 4.20 -7.22
CA LYS A 233 -0.33 4.06 -8.10
C LYS A 233 -1.03 5.40 -8.38
N ILE A 234 -0.77 6.42 -7.55
CA ILE A 234 -1.41 7.74 -7.65
C ILE A 234 -0.47 8.84 -8.15
N MET A 235 0.81 8.50 -8.36
CA MET A 235 1.84 9.37 -8.96
C MET A 235 2.77 8.56 -9.85
N ALA A 236 3.84 8.00 -9.28
CA ALA A 236 4.81 7.20 -10.02
C ALA A 236 5.48 6.16 -9.12
N PRO A 237 5.59 4.88 -9.55
CA PRO A 237 6.22 3.84 -8.76
C PRO A 237 7.71 4.07 -8.48
N GLY A 238 8.40 4.78 -9.38
CA GLY A 238 9.82 5.14 -9.25
C GLY A 238 10.14 6.12 -8.13
N LEU A 239 9.16 6.82 -7.57
CA LEU A 239 9.35 7.72 -6.42
C LEU A 239 9.75 6.97 -5.15
N ARG A 240 9.40 5.69 -5.05
CA ARG A 240 9.64 4.87 -3.86
C ARG A 240 9.21 5.59 -2.58
N LEU A 241 8.02 6.18 -2.57
CA LEU A 241 7.47 6.95 -1.45
C LEU A 241 6.09 6.40 -1.06
N GLY A 242 5.92 6.18 0.25
CA GLY A 242 4.69 5.72 0.87
C GLY A 242 4.64 6.12 2.33
N TRP A 243 3.63 5.63 3.02
CA TRP A 243 3.42 5.91 4.44
C TRP A 243 2.73 4.74 5.14
N ILE A 244 2.91 4.67 6.45
CA ILE A 244 2.08 3.90 7.36
C ILE A 244 1.28 4.91 8.18
N GLN A 245 -0.04 4.76 8.23
CA GLN A 245 -0.92 5.47 9.16
C GLN A 245 -1.30 4.51 10.29
N THR A 246 -1.01 4.88 11.54
CA THR A 246 -1.25 4.00 12.68
C THR A 246 -1.36 4.79 14.00
N SER A 247 -1.63 4.09 15.10
CA SER A 247 -1.67 4.69 16.44
C SER A 247 -0.28 5.07 16.96
N GLY A 248 -0.20 6.06 17.86
CA GLY A 248 1.08 6.59 18.36
C GLY A 248 1.98 5.53 19.01
N ASN A 249 1.43 4.55 19.72
CA ASN A 249 2.20 3.46 20.31
C ASN A 249 2.85 2.54 19.27
N LEU A 250 2.23 2.36 18.10
CA LEU A 250 2.82 1.61 16.99
C LEU A 250 3.84 2.47 16.22
N VAL A 251 3.62 3.79 16.10
CA VAL A 251 4.63 4.72 15.57
C VAL A 251 5.91 4.65 16.41
N GLU A 252 5.81 4.70 17.75
CA GLU A 252 6.97 4.60 18.64
C GLU A 252 7.77 3.30 18.44
N LYS A 253 7.07 2.18 18.19
CA LYS A 253 7.74 0.91 17.87
C LYS A 253 8.46 0.97 16.53
N LEU A 254 7.86 1.57 15.49
CA LEU A 254 8.50 1.76 14.19
C LEU A 254 9.74 2.67 14.28
N LEU A 255 9.72 3.69 15.13
CA LEU A 255 10.87 4.56 15.39
C LEU A 255 12.06 3.81 16.01
N GLY A 256 11.83 2.63 16.60
CA GLY A 256 12.87 1.74 17.15
C GLY A 256 13.65 0.94 16.12
N ILE A 257 13.24 0.93 14.84
CA ILE A 257 13.91 0.18 13.77
C ILE A 257 15.35 0.69 13.56
N GLY A 258 16.32 -0.22 13.52
CA GLY A 258 17.74 0.14 13.50
C GLY A 258 18.15 1.03 12.31
N VAL A 259 17.66 0.76 11.10
CA VAL A 259 17.96 1.58 9.93
C VAL A 259 17.39 3.00 10.05
N ILE A 260 16.23 3.15 10.70
CA ILE A 260 15.61 4.46 10.97
C ILE A 260 16.42 5.24 12.01
N ASN A 261 16.90 4.57 13.05
CA ASN A 261 17.76 5.20 14.05
C ASN A 261 19.13 5.60 13.50
N SER A 262 19.63 4.89 12.50
CA SER A 262 20.94 5.14 11.90
C SER A 262 20.97 6.34 10.96
N GLY A 263 19.90 6.56 10.16
CA GLY A 263 19.94 7.53 9.07
C GLY A 263 18.67 8.39 8.90
N GLY A 264 17.72 8.28 9.84
CA GLY A 264 16.41 8.92 9.70
C GLY A 264 15.49 8.20 8.71
N SER A 265 14.38 8.84 8.37
CA SER A 265 13.43 8.32 7.40
C SER A 265 14.06 8.18 6.02
N LEU A 266 13.63 7.18 5.30
CA LEU A 266 14.02 6.99 3.91
C LEU A 266 13.28 8.00 3.00
N ASN A 267 13.89 8.27 1.84
CA ASN A 267 13.31 9.16 0.82
C ASN A 267 13.06 10.63 1.26
N HIS A 268 13.94 11.15 2.10
CA HIS A 268 13.82 12.52 2.58
C HIS A 268 13.73 13.54 1.43
N PHE A 269 14.63 13.48 0.44
CA PHE A 269 14.58 14.33 -0.75
C PHE A 269 13.26 14.19 -1.53
N THR A 270 12.80 12.95 -1.74
CA THR A 270 11.54 12.68 -2.46
C THR A 270 10.34 13.21 -1.68
N SER A 271 10.39 13.18 -0.34
CA SER A 271 9.35 13.75 0.52
C SER A 271 9.21 15.25 0.31
N HIS A 272 10.31 16.00 0.23
CA HIS A 272 10.28 17.44 -0.09
C HIS A 272 9.70 17.71 -1.47
N VAL A 273 10.13 16.97 -2.51
CA VAL A 273 9.57 17.11 -3.87
C VAL A 273 8.06 16.85 -3.86
N MET A 274 7.61 15.83 -3.15
CA MET A 274 6.18 15.51 -3.07
C MET A 274 5.38 16.50 -2.24
N ARG A 275 5.97 17.07 -1.17
CA ARG A 275 5.37 18.18 -0.43
C ARG A 275 5.10 19.35 -1.38
N HIS A 276 6.08 19.79 -2.15
CA HIS A 276 5.93 20.87 -3.14
C HIS A 276 4.89 20.51 -4.22
N ALA A 277 4.82 19.25 -4.67
CA ALA A 277 3.78 18.80 -5.59
C ALA A 277 2.37 18.91 -4.98
N ILE A 278 2.22 18.63 -3.68
CA ILE A 278 0.96 18.79 -2.95
C ILE A 278 0.62 20.26 -2.77
N ASP A 279 1.55 21.07 -2.26
CA ASP A 279 1.34 22.50 -1.97
C ASP A 279 0.99 23.31 -3.22
N LEU A 280 1.52 22.96 -4.38
CA LEU A 280 1.17 23.52 -5.69
C LEU A 280 -0.13 22.95 -6.31
N GLY A 281 -0.83 22.02 -5.64
CA GLY A 281 -2.02 21.38 -6.16
C GLY A 281 -1.78 20.40 -7.34
N LEU A 282 -0.52 20.12 -7.66
CA LEU A 282 -0.14 19.28 -8.79
C LEU A 282 -0.54 17.82 -8.57
N GLN A 283 -0.37 17.32 -7.34
CA GLN A 283 -0.72 15.95 -6.98
C GLN A 283 -2.23 15.69 -7.11
N GLU A 284 -3.07 16.61 -6.62
CA GLU A 284 -4.53 16.51 -6.72
C GLU A 284 -5.00 16.53 -8.18
N SER A 285 -4.47 17.45 -8.98
CA SER A 285 -4.82 17.56 -10.39
C SER A 285 -4.42 16.30 -11.17
N TRP A 286 -3.26 15.70 -10.83
CA TRP A 286 -2.80 14.46 -11.43
C TRP A 286 -3.67 13.26 -11.05
N LEU A 287 -4.05 13.12 -9.78
CA LEU A 287 -4.93 12.05 -9.32
C LEU A 287 -6.30 12.12 -10.02
N ARG A 288 -6.84 13.31 -10.23
CA ARG A 288 -8.08 13.52 -10.99
C ARG A 288 -7.92 13.06 -12.45
N HIS A 289 -6.81 13.41 -13.09
CA HIS A 289 -6.48 12.95 -14.44
C HIS A 289 -6.35 11.41 -14.52
N LEU A 290 -5.67 10.78 -13.56
CA LEU A 290 -5.56 9.32 -13.51
C LEU A 290 -6.93 8.63 -13.37
N ARG A 291 -7.80 9.11 -12.46
CA ARG A 291 -9.14 8.57 -12.25
C ARG A 291 -9.96 8.62 -13.53
N GLU A 292 -9.98 9.75 -14.23
CA GLU A 292 -10.70 9.90 -15.49
C GLU A 292 -10.14 8.99 -16.59
N THR A 293 -8.83 8.94 -16.74
CA THR A 293 -8.17 8.11 -17.77
C THR A 293 -8.40 6.61 -17.51
N TYR A 294 -8.26 6.15 -16.26
CA TYR A 294 -8.50 4.75 -15.93
C TYR A 294 -9.97 4.36 -16.06
N ARG A 295 -10.90 5.26 -15.72
CA ARG A 295 -12.32 5.06 -15.97
C ARG A 295 -12.59 4.78 -17.44
N GLN A 296 -12.11 5.66 -18.35
CA GLN A 296 -12.29 5.50 -19.79
C GLN A 296 -11.68 4.19 -20.31
N ARG A 297 -10.50 3.81 -19.80
CA ARG A 297 -9.84 2.55 -20.17
C ARG A 297 -10.63 1.32 -19.73
N VAL A 298 -11.15 1.31 -18.51
CA VAL A 298 -11.98 0.21 -18.00
C VAL A 298 -13.28 0.10 -18.78
N GLU A 299 -13.99 1.21 -19.00
CA GLU A 299 -15.23 1.23 -19.81
C GLU A 299 -15.00 0.71 -21.23
N THR A 300 -13.88 1.09 -21.86
CA THR A 300 -13.49 0.61 -23.20
C THR A 300 -13.21 -0.90 -23.20
N MET A 301 -12.47 -1.38 -22.19
CA MET A 301 -12.12 -2.81 -22.08
C MET A 301 -13.36 -3.66 -21.79
N ASP A 302 -14.21 -3.24 -20.82
CA ASP A 302 -15.45 -3.95 -20.49
C ASP A 302 -16.39 -4.03 -21.69
N ALA A 303 -16.59 -2.91 -22.41
CA ALA A 303 -17.39 -2.89 -23.62
C ALA A 303 -16.83 -3.77 -24.74
N ALA A 304 -15.52 -3.93 -24.84
CA ALA A 304 -14.90 -4.84 -25.81
C ALA A 304 -15.11 -6.31 -25.41
N LEU A 305 -14.88 -6.65 -24.14
CA LEU A 305 -15.06 -8.03 -23.64
C LEU A 305 -16.50 -8.52 -23.72
N ARG A 306 -17.49 -7.63 -23.53
CA ARG A 306 -18.92 -8.00 -23.64
C ARG A 306 -19.40 -8.21 -25.08
N ARG A 307 -18.62 -7.78 -26.08
CA ARG A 307 -18.98 -7.96 -27.50
C ARG A 307 -18.51 -9.30 -28.08
N GLU A 308 -17.53 -9.94 -27.46
CA GLU A 308 -16.98 -11.26 -27.86
C GLU A 308 -17.68 -12.43 -27.12
#